data_01a27afb1f8618407fdc66fd6ea8927d
#
_entry.id   01a27afb1f8618407fdc66fd6ea8927d
#
_cell.length_a   1.000
_cell.length_b   1.000
_cell.length_c   1.000
_cell.angle_alpha   90.00
_cell.angle_beta   90.00
_cell.angle_gamma   90.00
#
_symmetry.space_group_name_H-M   'P 1'
#
loop_
_entity.id
_entity.type
_entity.pdbx_description
1 polymer ?
#
loop_
_entity_poly.entity_id
_entity_poly.type
_entity_poly.pdbx_seq_one_letter_code
_entity_poly.pdbx_strand_id
1 'polypeptide(L)'
;MVGSGVFTTSGFLLADLQSPWLVLLAWLVGGGLAACGALCYGALARRLPESGGEYLFLSRTLHPAAGAMAGWISIVVGFAAPLAAAALAFGEYTRDWLPGSSPQWLGSGLLCGLALIHALRMEGGARLHNLTVALEMLLIGAFAVLALARLPAEVLTRPTPDSSSAAGFAVGLIWVSFSYYGWNAAVYVAGEVRDAERNLPRSLLIGTALVTGLYLALNAAFVFAAPWEELAGQAEIGRLAAQALGGALWADTLTALIALVLAASVSAMTVAGSRVYARMATDGELPRLFRAQAGVPRLAIAMQCTLALALMWSASFKSLLTYIGFTLNLCAAATVVGLIRIRLREGAQLRVVGWPLAPATFLLGVLWMALSAVVRQPVESLWGLATLAMAWLLWRLGRALRGEQSGH
;
A
#
# COMPACT_ATOMS: atom_id res chain seq x y z
N MET A 1 -0.08 7.03 1.38
CA MET A 1 0.68 6.12 2.25
C MET A 1 -0.05 5.85 3.58
N VAL A 2 -0.51 6.85 4.35
CA VAL A 2 -1.19 6.57 5.62
C VAL A 2 -2.51 5.84 5.36
N GLY A 3 -2.65 4.64 5.91
CA GLY A 3 -3.80 3.74 5.70
C GLY A 3 -3.82 2.62 6.74
N SER A 4 -4.54 1.53 6.47
CA SER A 4 -4.74 0.42 7.41
C SER A 4 -3.44 -0.20 7.93
N GLY A 5 -2.41 -0.29 7.07
CA GLY A 5 -1.17 -0.99 7.42
C GLY A 5 -0.48 -0.44 8.66
N VAL A 6 -0.31 0.89 8.79
CA VAL A 6 0.41 1.47 9.92
C VAL A 6 -0.29 1.25 11.27
N PHE A 7 -1.62 1.10 11.26
CA PHE A 7 -2.41 0.96 12.48
C PHE A 7 -2.59 -0.49 12.93
N THR A 8 -2.32 -1.47 12.06
CA THR A 8 -2.61 -2.89 12.32
C THR A 8 -1.39 -3.80 12.24
N THR A 9 -0.43 -3.49 11.36
CA THR A 9 0.70 -4.39 11.05
C THR A 9 1.56 -4.71 12.26
N SER A 10 1.79 -3.76 13.16
CA SER A 10 2.68 -3.97 14.31
C SER A 10 2.16 -4.98 15.32
N GLY A 11 0.84 -5.17 15.45
CA GLY A 11 0.31 -6.26 16.27
C GLY A 11 0.69 -7.63 15.74
N PHE A 12 0.59 -7.83 14.44
CA PHE A 12 1.02 -9.08 13.80
C PHE A 12 2.54 -9.27 13.82
N LEU A 13 3.30 -8.18 13.63
CA LEU A 13 4.77 -8.22 13.76
C LEU A 13 5.20 -8.62 15.17
N LEU A 14 4.56 -8.10 16.22
CA LEU A 14 4.84 -8.48 17.60
C LEU A 14 4.58 -9.95 17.84
N ALA A 15 3.52 -10.54 17.27
CA ALA A 15 3.25 -11.98 17.40
C ALA A 15 4.35 -12.83 16.74
N ASP A 16 4.87 -12.40 15.58
CA ASP A 16 5.85 -13.17 14.83
C ASP A 16 7.30 -12.91 15.29
N LEU A 17 7.64 -11.69 15.73
CA LEU A 17 8.99 -11.27 16.09
C LEU A 17 9.24 -11.26 17.61
N GLN A 18 8.20 -11.19 18.42
CA GLN A 18 8.24 -11.17 19.88
C GLN A 18 9.18 -10.12 20.49
N SER A 19 9.48 -9.06 19.72
CA SER A 19 10.39 -7.99 20.11
C SER A 19 9.93 -6.64 19.56
N PRO A 20 9.58 -5.67 20.41
CA PRO A 20 9.28 -4.30 20.00
C PRO A 20 10.40 -3.64 19.16
N TRP A 21 11.66 -3.90 19.54
CA TRP A 21 12.82 -3.37 18.83
C TRP A 21 12.96 -3.92 17.41
N LEU A 22 12.69 -5.21 17.21
CA LEU A 22 12.68 -5.82 15.87
C LEU A 22 11.52 -5.30 15.01
N VAL A 23 10.38 -4.99 15.63
CA VAL A 23 9.27 -4.33 14.93
C VAL A 23 9.70 -2.95 14.44
N LEU A 24 10.33 -2.11 15.29
CA LEU A 24 10.83 -0.81 14.85
C LEU A 24 11.92 -0.93 13.79
N LEU A 25 12.82 -1.91 13.93
CA LEU A 25 13.81 -2.19 12.89
C LEU A 25 13.16 -2.55 11.55
N ALA A 26 12.08 -3.34 11.55
CA ALA A 26 11.34 -3.67 10.34
C ALA A 26 10.72 -2.41 9.69
N TRP A 27 10.16 -1.49 10.49
CA TRP A 27 9.66 -0.20 9.99
C TRP A 27 10.78 0.68 9.41
N LEU A 28 11.95 0.72 10.05
CA LEU A 28 13.11 1.48 9.57
C LEU A 28 13.65 0.90 8.25
N VAL A 29 13.83 -0.42 8.20
CA VAL A 29 14.31 -1.14 6.99
C VAL A 29 13.30 -1.00 5.85
N GLY A 30 12.01 -1.16 6.13
CA GLY A 30 10.94 -0.96 5.14
C GLY A 30 10.92 0.46 4.58
N GLY A 31 11.08 1.47 5.42
CA GLY A 31 11.24 2.88 5.00
C GLY A 31 12.48 3.10 4.14
N GLY A 32 13.60 2.46 4.48
CA GLY A 32 14.83 2.48 3.67
C GLY A 32 14.63 1.84 2.29
N LEU A 33 13.96 0.69 2.23
CA LEU A 33 13.61 0.04 0.95
C LEU A 33 12.67 0.91 0.13
N ALA A 34 11.65 1.51 0.74
CA ALA A 34 10.74 2.44 0.07
C ALA A 34 11.49 3.68 -0.47
N ALA A 35 12.47 4.20 0.26
CA ALA A 35 13.32 5.30 -0.20
C ALA A 35 14.21 4.88 -1.39
N CYS A 36 14.78 3.68 -1.38
CA CYS A 36 15.50 3.13 -2.53
C CYS A 36 14.59 2.99 -3.76
N GLY A 37 13.36 2.49 -3.57
CA GLY A 37 12.33 2.45 -4.61
C GLY A 37 11.99 3.85 -5.14
N ALA A 38 11.78 4.83 -4.25
CA ALA A 38 11.49 6.22 -4.61
C ALA A 38 12.60 6.87 -5.44
N LEU A 39 13.87 6.58 -5.14
CA LEU A 39 15.02 7.02 -5.95
C LEU A 39 14.96 6.43 -7.35
N CYS A 40 14.65 5.14 -7.48
CA CYS A 40 14.54 4.45 -8.77
C CYS A 40 13.38 4.99 -9.62
N TYR A 41 12.20 5.10 -9.01
CA TYR A 41 11.01 5.64 -9.69
C TYR A 41 11.15 7.12 -10.02
N GLY A 42 11.81 7.90 -9.17
CA GLY A 42 12.15 9.29 -9.45
C GLY A 42 13.06 9.45 -10.67
N ALA A 43 13.98 8.51 -10.89
CA ALA A 43 14.81 8.49 -12.10
C ALA A 43 14.00 8.13 -13.36
N LEU A 44 13.09 7.15 -13.25
CA LEU A 44 12.16 6.80 -14.34
C LEU A 44 11.19 7.95 -14.65
N ALA A 45 10.60 8.58 -13.63
CA ALA A 45 9.68 9.70 -13.79
C ALA A 45 10.32 10.92 -14.47
N ARG A 46 11.61 11.16 -14.25
CA ARG A 46 12.36 12.19 -15.00
C ARG A 46 12.51 11.84 -16.47
N ARG A 47 12.70 10.58 -16.79
CA ARG A 47 12.90 10.11 -18.18
C ARG A 47 11.59 9.93 -18.92
N LEU A 48 10.52 9.59 -18.22
CA LEU A 48 9.17 9.32 -18.71
C LEU A 48 8.15 10.11 -17.87
N PRO A 49 8.04 11.43 -18.06
CA PRO A 49 7.18 12.30 -17.25
C PRO A 49 5.70 12.25 -17.67
N GLU A 50 5.23 11.09 -18.09
CA GLU A 50 3.86 10.81 -18.49
C GLU A 50 3.10 10.11 -17.38
N SER A 51 1.78 10.35 -17.26
CA SER A 51 0.91 9.65 -16.32
C SER A 51 0.73 8.18 -16.71
N GLY A 52 0.71 7.28 -15.71
CA GLY A 52 0.48 5.84 -15.96
C GLY A 52 1.25 4.90 -15.03
N GLY A 53 2.16 5.43 -14.21
CA GLY A 53 2.88 4.66 -13.20
C GLY A 53 3.59 3.42 -13.77
N GLU A 54 3.46 2.29 -13.07
CA GLU A 54 4.11 1.03 -13.43
C GLU A 54 3.64 0.48 -14.79
N TYR A 55 2.37 0.68 -15.14
CA TYR A 55 1.86 0.32 -16.47
C TYR A 55 2.70 0.96 -17.59
N LEU A 56 2.91 2.28 -17.49
CA LEU A 56 3.71 3.02 -18.46
C LEU A 56 5.18 2.60 -18.40
N PHE A 57 5.76 2.57 -17.20
CA PHE A 57 7.18 2.27 -17.04
C PHE A 57 7.53 0.89 -17.60
N LEU A 58 6.79 -0.14 -17.24
CA LEU A 58 7.04 -1.51 -17.70
C LEU A 58 6.81 -1.67 -19.20
N SER A 59 5.79 -1.01 -19.76
CA SER A 59 5.55 -1.01 -21.20
C SER A 59 6.71 -0.41 -21.99
N ARG A 60 7.28 0.71 -21.51
CA ARG A 60 8.32 1.45 -22.20
C ARG A 60 9.73 0.87 -21.94
N THR A 61 9.95 0.25 -20.79
CA THR A 61 11.29 -0.19 -20.37
C THR A 61 11.56 -1.67 -20.63
N LEU A 62 10.56 -2.52 -20.51
CA LEU A 62 10.69 -3.96 -20.70
C LEU A 62 9.94 -4.45 -21.94
N HIS A 63 8.61 -4.53 -21.87
CA HIS A 63 7.77 -5.05 -22.94
C HIS A 63 6.31 -4.59 -22.75
N PRO A 64 5.51 -4.33 -23.81
CA PRO A 64 4.09 -3.98 -23.69
C PRO A 64 3.27 -4.97 -22.84
N ALA A 65 3.58 -6.28 -22.91
CA ALA A 65 2.95 -7.28 -22.07
C ALA A 65 3.17 -7.01 -20.57
N ALA A 66 4.39 -6.64 -20.17
CA ALA A 66 4.70 -6.36 -18.77
C ALA A 66 3.91 -5.16 -18.24
N GLY A 67 3.74 -4.13 -19.08
CA GLY A 67 2.86 -3.01 -18.75
C GLY A 67 1.39 -3.41 -18.61
N ALA A 68 0.84 -4.15 -19.58
CA ALA A 68 -0.54 -4.62 -19.51
C ALA A 68 -0.78 -5.49 -18.26
N MET A 69 0.17 -6.39 -17.93
CA MET A 69 0.13 -7.16 -16.68
C MET A 69 0.08 -6.26 -15.46
N ALA A 70 0.93 -5.22 -15.39
CA ALA A 70 0.90 -4.26 -14.29
C ALA A 70 -0.44 -3.52 -14.19
N GLY A 71 -1.07 -3.20 -15.31
CA GLY A 71 -2.43 -2.65 -15.34
C GLY A 71 -3.46 -3.59 -14.69
N TRP A 72 -3.48 -4.86 -15.07
CA TRP A 72 -4.37 -5.87 -14.48
C TRP A 72 -4.08 -6.11 -12.99
N ILE A 73 -2.80 -6.15 -12.60
CA ILE A 73 -2.39 -6.25 -11.19
C ILE A 73 -2.90 -5.03 -10.42
N SER A 74 -2.81 -3.83 -10.99
CA SER A 74 -3.32 -2.62 -10.35
C SER A 74 -4.81 -2.70 -10.06
N ILE A 75 -5.62 -3.33 -10.93
CA ILE A 75 -7.06 -3.51 -10.71
C ILE A 75 -7.32 -4.32 -9.43
N VAL A 76 -6.73 -5.49 -9.31
CA VAL A 76 -7.03 -6.43 -8.22
C VAL A 76 -6.18 -6.13 -6.98
N VAL A 77 -4.86 -6.03 -7.17
CA VAL A 77 -3.89 -5.96 -6.06
C VAL A 77 -3.53 -4.53 -5.68
N GLY A 78 -3.53 -3.60 -6.65
CA GLY A 78 -3.18 -2.21 -6.39
C GLY A 78 -4.32 -1.39 -5.79
N PHE A 79 -5.56 -1.73 -6.09
CA PHE A 79 -6.73 -0.97 -5.63
C PHE A 79 -7.77 -1.81 -4.88
N ALA A 80 -8.27 -2.92 -5.44
CA ALA A 80 -9.36 -3.66 -4.80
C ALA A 80 -8.93 -4.33 -3.49
N ALA A 81 -7.75 -4.94 -3.43
CA ALA A 81 -7.28 -5.62 -2.23
C ALA A 81 -6.89 -4.65 -1.09
N PRO A 82 -6.19 -3.52 -1.32
CA PRO A 82 -5.99 -2.50 -0.29
C PRO A 82 -7.31 -1.86 0.19
N LEU A 83 -8.29 -1.71 -0.70
CA LEU A 83 -9.62 -1.23 -0.36
C LEU A 83 -10.31 -2.21 0.62
N ALA A 84 -10.24 -3.52 0.35
CA ALA A 84 -10.72 -4.57 1.23
C ALA A 84 -10.02 -4.56 2.59
N ALA A 85 -8.69 -4.43 2.61
CA ALA A 85 -7.90 -4.36 3.83
C ALA A 85 -8.26 -3.12 4.67
N ALA A 86 -8.41 -1.94 4.04
CA ALA A 86 -8.79 -0.71 4.74
C ALA A 86 -10.20 -0.80 5.33
N ALA A 87 -11.15 -1.38 4.60
CA ALA A 87 -12.52 -1.57 5.07
C ALA A 87 -12.60 -2.60 6.21
N LEU A 88 -11.82 -3.67 6.13
CA LEU A 88 -11.75 -4.67 7.20
C LEU A 88 -11.12 -4.06 8.47
N ALA A 89 -10.03 -3.30 8.33
CA ALA A 89 -9.43 -2.59 9.45
C ALA A 89 -10.40 -1.58 10.08
N PHE A 90 -11.17 -0.85 9.26
CA PHE A 90 -12.23 0.01 9.77
C PHE A 90 -13.23 -0.76 10.62
N GLY A 91 -13.67 -1.93 10.16
CA GLY A 91 -14.56 -2.79 10.91
C GLY A 91 -13.97 -3.27 12.23
N GLU A 92 -12.68 -3.69 12.25
CA GLU A 92 -11.99 -4.10 13.48
C GLU A 92 -11.93 -2.96 14.51
N TYR A 93 -11.57 -1.75 14.09
CA TYR A 93 -11.48 -0.60 15.01
C TYR A 93 -12.84 -0.10 15.50
N THR A 94 -13.92 -0.27 14.72
CA THR A 94 -15.25 0.28 15.07
C THR A 94 -16.22 -0.75 15.66
N ARG A 95 -15.86 -2.02 15.74
CA ARG A 95 -16.75 -3.10 16.22
C ARG A 95 -17.28 -2.89 17.64
N ASP A 96 -16.47 -2.28 18.51
CA ASP A 96 -16.86 -2.02 19.91
C ASP A 96 -17.93 -0.93 20.04
N TRP A 97 -18.07 -0.04 19.04
CA TRP A 97 -19.12 0.96 18.99
C TRP A 97 -20.47 0.38 18.54
N LEU A 98 -20.45 -0.79 17.88
CA LEU A 98 -21.64 -1.47 17.37
C LEU A 98 -21.60 -2.95 17.79
N PRO A 99 -21.85 -3.26 19.08
CA PRO A 99 -21.81 -4.62 19.61
C PRO A 99 -22.71 -5.57 18.82
N GLY A 100 -22.20 -6.76 18.51
CA GLY A 100 -22.89 -7.77 17.70
C GLY A 100 -22.67 -7.67 16.19
N SER A 101 -22.00 -6.61 15.71
CA SER A 101 -21.63 -6.49 14.29
C SER A 101 -20.24 -7.11 14.04
N SER A 102 -20.10 -7.89 12.96
CA SER A 102 -18.77 -8.35 12.57
C SER A 102 -18.01 -7.27 11.80
N PRO A 103 -16.66 -7.27 11.86
CA PRO A 103 -15.82 -6.33 11.09
C PRO A 103 -16.12 -6.33 9.60
N GLN A 104 -16.45 -7.50 9.03
CA GLN A 104 -16.80 -7.64 7.62
C GLN A 104 -18.09 -6.88 7.27
N TRP A 105 -19.13 -6.91 8.12
CA TRP A 105 -20.36 -6.16 7.88
C TRP A 105 -20.15 -4.66 7.97
N LEU A 106 -19.39 -4.19 8.98
CA LEU A 106 -19.04 -2.78 9.12
C LEU A 106 -18.22 -2.27 7.93
N GLY A 107 -17.22 -3.04 7.52
CA GLY A 107 -16.41 -2.75 6.34
C GLY A 107 -17.22 -2.76 5.04
N SER A 108 -18.18 -3.70 4.88
CA SER A 108 -19.08 -3.75 3.73
C SER A 108 -19.97 -2.51 3.66
N GLY A 109 -20.51 -2.08 4.79
CA GLY A 109 -21.31 -0.85 4.88
C GLY A 109 -20.52 0.39 4.45
N LEU A 110 -19.26 0.51 4.90
CA LEU A 110 -18.37 1.60 4.48
C LEU A 110 -18.09 1.56 2.97
N LEU A 111 -17.71 0.39 2.44
CA LEU A 111 -17.42 0.21 1.01
C LEU A 111 -18.61 0.56 0.13
N CYS A 112 -19.77 -0.03 0.41
CA CYS A 112 -20.98 0.20 -0.37
C CYS A 112 -21.47 1.64 -0.26
N GLY A 113 -21.44 2.22 0.94
CA GLY A 113 -21.84 3.61 1.18
C GLY A 113 -20.98 4.60 0.41
N LEU A 114 -19.65 4.48 0.48
CA LEU A 114 -18.72 5.35 -0.26
C LEU A 114 -18.77 5.10 -1.77
N ALA A 115 -18.89 3.84 -2.22
CA ALA A 115 -19.06 3.52 -3.63
C ALA A 115 -20.33 4.18 -4.20
N LEU A 116 -21.45 4.13 -3.45
CA LEU A 116 -22.70 4.80 -3.85
C LEU A 116 -22.55 6.31 -3.92
N ILE A 117 -21.94 6.94 -2.90
CA ILE A 117 -21.69 8.39 -2.89
C ILE A 117 -20.89 8.81 -4.11
N HIS A 118 -19.78 8.09 -4.41
CA HIS A 118 -18.94 8.40 -5.56
C HIS A 118 -19.59 8.08 -6.91
N ALA A 119 -20.48 7.09 -6.97
CA ALA A 119 -21.26 6.82 -8.19
C ALA A 119 -22.31 7.88 -8.48
N LEU A 120 -22.81 8.57 -7.45
CA LEU A 120 -23.82 9.63 -7.57
C LEU A 120 -23.21 11.04 -7.70
N ARG A 121 -22.05 11.29 -7.07
CA ARG A 121 -21.40 12.60 -7.02
C ARG A 121 -19.88 12.45 -7.13
N MET A 122 -19.26 12.99 -8.17
CA MET A 122 -17.80 12.97 -8.34
C MET A 122 -17.15 14.37 -8.18
N GLU A 123 -17.61 15.20 -7.28
CA GLU A 123 -16.98 16.49 -7.03
C GLU A 123 -16.50 16.60 -5.58
N GLY A 124 -15.30 16.07 -5.33
CA GLY A 124 -14.50 16.43 -4.16
C GLY A 124 -13.31 17.28 -4.63
N GLY A 125 -13.28 18.56 -4.28
CA GLY A 125 -12.21 19.47 -4.69
C GLY A 125 -10.86 19.02 -4.13
N ALA A 126 -9.80 19.04 -4.95
CA ALA A 126 -8.43 18.67 -4.54
C ALA A 126 -7.95 19.46 -3.29
N ARG A 127 -8.43 20.69 -3.10
CA ARG A 127 -8.11 21.51 -1.92
C ARG A 127 -8.66 20.91 -0.63
N LEU A 128 -9.91 20.43 -0.64
CA LEU A 128 -10.51 19.80 0.53
C LEU A 128 -9.79 18.51 0.89
N HIS A 129 -9.48 17.68 -0.10
CA HIS A 129 -8.69 16.46 0.09
C HIS A 129 -7.31 16.75 0.70
N ASN A 130 -6.56 17.73 0.18
CA ASN A 130 -5.26 18.10 0.70
C ASN A 130 -5.34 18.62 2.14
N LEU A 131 -6.38 19.41 2.48
CA LEU A 131 -6.60 19.88 3.83
C LEU A 131 -6.91 18.74 4.80
N THR A 132 -7.75 17.79 4.39
CA THR A 132 -8.06 16.59 5.17
C THR A 132 -6.79 15.78 5.45
N VAL A 133 -5.99 15.49 4.42
CA VAL A 133 -4.71 14.76 4.59
C VAL A 133 -3.74 15.52 5.51
N ALA A 134 -3.63 16.84 5.37
CA ALA A 134 -2.76 17.63 6.24
C ALA A 134 -3.23 17.59 7.71
N LEU A 135 -4.53 17.67 7.94
CA LEU A 135 -5.13 17.58 9.27
C LEU A 135 -4.93 16.18 9.87
N GLU A 136 -5.15 15.12 9.09
CA GLU A 136 -4.89 13.73 9.49
C GLU A 136 -3.45 13.55 9.93
N MET A 137 -2.48 14.00 9.13
CA MET A 137 -1.05 13.91 9.44
C MET A 137 -0.69 14.67 10.71
N LEU A 138 -1.30 15.86 10.92
CA LEU A 138 -1.09 16.67 12.13
C LEU A 138 -1.64 15.94 13.36
N LEU A 139 -2.86 15.44 13.31
CA LEU A 139 -3.53 14.78 14.44
C LEU A 139 -2.83 13.47 14.83
N ILE A 140 -2.45 12.67 13.84
CA ILE A 140 -1.68 11.42 14.06
C ILE A 140 -0.30 11.75 14.63
N GLY A 141 0.39 12.77 14.09
CA GLY A 141 1.68 13.21 14.61
C GLY A 141 1.58 13.74 16.03
N ALA A 142 0.57 14.55 16.35
CA ALA A 142 0.32 15.04 17.70
C ALA A 142 0.05 13.88 18.68
N PHE A 143 -0.79 12.91 18.28
CA PHE A 143 -1.00 11.69 19.07
C PHE A 143 0.33 10.95 19.33
N ALA A 144 1.14 10.72 18.29
CA ALA A 144 2.41 10.01 18.42
C ALA A 144 3.34 10.71 19.43
N VAL A 145 3.49 12.04 19.35
CA VAL A 145 4.32 12.82 20.28
C VAL A 145 3.81 12.73 21.72
N LEU A 146 2.49 12.89 21.92
CA LEU A 146 1.88 12.79 23.24
C LEU A 146 1.98 11.39 23.84
N ALA A 147 1.83 10.36 23.00
CA ALA A 147 1.97 8.97 23.41
C ALA A 147 3.42 8.62 23.79
N LEU A 148 4.39 9.04 22.99
CA LEU A 148 5.83 8.84 23.28
C LEU A 148 6.24 9.47 24.60
N ALA A 149 5.67 10.63 24.96
CA ALA A 149 5.95 11.31 26.23
C ALA A 149 5.39 10.56 27.47
N ARG A 150 4.53 9.56 27.27
CA ARG A 150 3.86 8.76 28.31
C ARG A 150 4.31 7.31 28.37
N LEU A 151 5.30 6.91 27.58
CA LEU A 151 5.77 5.54 27.56
C LEU A 151 6.30 5.10 28.94
N PRO A 152 5.88 3.94 29.46
CA PRO A 152 6.34 3.43 30.73
C PRO A 152 7.78 2.93 30.63
N ALA A 153 8.68 3.45 31.49
CA ALA A 153 10.12 3.11 31.47
C ALA A 153 10.35 1.59 31.66
N GLU A 154 9.50 0.93 32.40
CA GLU A 154 9.58 -0.51 32.67
C GLU A 154 9.40 -1.36 31.40
N VAL A 155 8.55 -0.92 30.46
CA VAL A 155 8.32 -1.63 29.19
C VAL A 155 9.53 -1.48 28.27
N LEU A 156 10.18 -0.31 28.28
CA LEU A 156 11.36 -0.05 27.44
C LEU A 156 12.57 -0.93 27.78
N THR A 157 12.69 -1.33 29.06
CA THR A 157 13.81 -2.13 29.57
C THR A 157 13.49 -3.63 29.68
N ARG A 158 12.27 -4.03 29.34
CA ARG A 158 11.82 -5.42 29.48
C ARG A 158 12.58 -6.35 28.52
N PRO A 159 13.13 -7.47 29.00
CA PRO A 159 13.77 -8.47 28.13
C PRO A 159 12.80 -9.04 27.11
N THR A 160 13.28 -9.27 25.90
CA THR A 160 12.53 -9.93 24.83
C THR A 160 13.20 -11.24 24.46
N PRO A 161 12.45 -12.27 24.06
CA PRO A 161 13.01 -13.55 23.63
C PRO A 161 13.89 -13.40 22.38
N ASP A 162 14.99 -14.16 22.31
CA ASP A 162 15.87 -14.27 21.13
C ASP A 162 15.32 -15.26 20.08
N SER A 163 14.01 -15.27 19.82
CA SER A 163 13.35 -16.31 19.04
C SER A 163 13.08 -15.97 17.58
N SER A 164 13.45 -14.79 17.12
CA SER A 164 13.13 -14.34 15.77
C SER A 164 14.02 -14.96 14.69
N SER A 165 13.42 -15.52 13.64
CA SER A 165 14.15 -16.00 12.46
C SER A 165 14.26 -14.89 11.39
N ALA A 166 15.39 -14.88 10.64
CA ALA A 166 15.58 -13.97 9.52
C ALA A 166 14.45 -14.08 8.46
N ALA A 167 13.92 -15.29 8.24
CA ALA A 167 12.80 -15.49 7.33
C ALA A 167 11.48 -14.93 7.88
N GLY A 168 11.25 -14.98 9.21
CA GLY A 168 10.10 -14.30 9.87
C GLY A 168 10.18 -12.79 9.73
N PHE A 169 11.36 -12.23 9.94
CA PHE A 169 11.58 -10.80 9.73
C PHE A 169 11.32 -10.39 8.28
N ALA A 170 11.76 -11.19 7.28
CA ALA A 170 11.51 -10.91 5.87
C ALA A 170 10.02 -10.94 5.50
N VAL A 171 9.23 -11.87 6.05
CA VAL A 171 7.77 -11.87 5.88
C VAL A 171 7.16 -10.64 6.53
N GLY A 172 7.60 -10.27 7.72
CA GLY A 172 7.20 -9.04 8.39
C GLY A 172 7.47 -7.80 7.53
N LEU A 173 8.59 -7.75 6.83
CA LEU A 173 8.91 -6.67 5.88
C LEU A 173 7.91 -6.60 4.71
N ILE A 174 7.28 -7.69 4.29
CA ILE A 174 6.21 -7.66 3.28
C ILE A 174 5.01 -6.87 3.78
N TRP A 175 4.59 -7.09 5.04
CA TRP A 175 3.48 -6.36 5.66
C TRP A 175 3.82 -4.89 5.88
N VAL A 176 5.06 -4.61 6.28
CA VAL A 176 5.58 -3.25 6.37
C VAL A 176 5.62 -2.59 4.99
N SER A 177 6.10 -3.29 3.95
CA SER A 177 6.10 -2.79 2.58
C SER A 177 4.70 -2.41 2.11
N PHE A 178 3.68 -3.23 2.41
CA PHE A 178 2.29 -2.87 2.15
C PHE A 178 1.91 -1.53 2.81
N SER A 179 2.31 -1.33 4.06
CA SER A 179 2.02 -0.09 4.79
C SER A 179 2.68 1.14 4.17
N TYR A 180 3.85 0.97 3.55
CA TYR A 180 4.53 2.03 2.79
C TYR A 180 3.97 2.21 1.38
N TYR A 181 3.18 1.28 0.83
CA TYR A 181 2.65 1.42 -0.53
C TYR A 181 1.88 2.73 -0.69
N GLY A 182 2.08 3.34 -1.87
CA GLY A 182 1.70 4.74 -2.12
C GLY A 182 2.90 5.69 -2.14
N TRP A 183 4.11 5.21 -1.78
CA TRP A 183 5.34 5.98 -1.99
C TRP A 183 5.54 6.30 -3.49
N ASN A 184 5.03 5.46 -4.38
CA ASN A 184 5.06 5.61 -5.84
C ASN A 184 3.83 6.34 -6.42
N ALA A 185 2.85 6.74 -5.60
CA ALA A 185 1.56 7.25 -6.10
C ALA A 185 1.67 8.48 -7.01
N ALA A 186 2.65 9.35 -6.79
CA ALA A 186 2.82 10.56 -7.59
C ALA A 186 3.15 10.26 -9.08
N VAL A 187 3.72 9.09 -9.42
CA VAL A 187 4.02 8.75 -10.81
C VAL A 187 2.78 8.43 -11.65
N TYR A 188 1.66 8.09 -11.00
CA TYR A 188 0.40 7.85 -11.72
C TYR A 188 -0.24 9.13 -12.28
N VAL A 189 0.11 10.29 -11.70
CA VAL A 189 -0.37 11.61 -12.10
C VAL A 189 0.76 12.51 -12.62
N ALA A 190 1.85 11.92 -13.09
CA ALA A 190 3.07 12.63 -13.49
C ALA A 190 2.81 13.73 -14.52
N GLY A 191 1.92 13.50 -15.49
CA GLY A 191 1.56 14.47 -16.52
C GLY A 191 0.79 15.70 -16.02
N GLU A 192 0.28 15.68 -14.78
CA GLU A 192 -0.42 16.80 -14.15
C GLU A 192 0.50 17.64 -13.25
N VAL A 193 1.73 17.17 -13.02
CA VAL A 193 2.70 17.80 -12.12
C VAL A 193 3.50 18.86 -12.87
N ARG A 194 3.50 20.11 -12.37
CA ARG A 194 4.38 21.17 -12.90
C ARG A 194 5.84 20.79 -12.66
N ASP A 195 6.70 20.99 -13.66
CA ASP A 195 8.12 20.64 -13.62
C ASP A 195 8.33 19.21 -13.11
N ALA A 196 7.62 18.24 -13.71
CA ALA A 196 7.56 16.84 -13.26
C ALA A 196 8.96 16.25 -13.07
N GLU A 197 9.92 16.53 -13.96
CA GLU A 197 11.29 16.05 -13.89
C GLU A 197 12.02 16.42 -12.57
N ARG A 198 11.66 17.55 -11.97
CA ARG A 198 12.26 18.06 -10.73
C ARG A 198 11.39 17.75 -9.52
N ASN A 199 10.09 17.93 -9.63
CA ASN A 199 9.16 17.85 -8.50
C ASN A 199 8.77 16.42 -8.14
N LEU A 200 8.62 15.50 -9.12
CA LEU A 200 8.29 14.10 -8.82
C LEU A 200 9.35 13.41 -7.96
N PRO A 201 10.65 13.40 -8.32
CA PRO A 201 11.65 12.76 -7.48
C PRO A 201 11.72 13.33 -6.07
N ARG A 202 11.52 14.65 -5.93
CA ARG A 202 11.51 15.32 -4.63
C ARG A 202 10.31 14.94 -3.80
N SER A 203 9.10 14.96 -4.38
CA SER A 203 7.87 14.59 -3.66
C SER A 203 7.88 13.13 -3.23
N LEU A 204 8.41 12.21 -4.06
CA LEU A 204 8.57 10.82 -3.70
C LEU A 204 9.50 10.64 -2.49
N LEU A 205 10.67 11.28 -2.49
CA LEU A 205 11.64 11.16 -1.40
C LEU A 205 11.19 11.86 -0.12
N ILE A 206 10.72 13.12 -0.22
CA ILE A 206 10.28 13.88 0.95
C ILE A 206 9.06 13.20 1.59
N GLY A 207 8.10 12.79 0.76
CA GLY A 207 6.91 12.07 1.24
C GLY A 207 7.28 10.75 1.93
N THR A 208 8.20 9.97 1.35
CA THR A 208 8.68 8.73 1.96
C THR A 208 9.40 8.98 3.28
N ALA A 209 10.28 10.00 3.35
CA ALA A 209 11.01 10.33 4.57
C ALA A 209 10.08 10.81 5.70
N LEU A 210 9.13 11.70 5.40
CA LEU A 210 8.16 12.19 6.37
C LEU A 210 7.29 11.04 6.92
N VAL A 211 6.80 10.17 6.02
CA VAL A 211 5.99 9.01 6.43
C VAL A 211 6.81 8.01 7.22
N THR A 212 8.08 7.79 6.87
CA THR A 212 8.97 6.91 7.65
C THR A 212 9.15 7.44 9.08
N GLY A 213 9.40 8.73 9.24
CA GLY A 213 9.49 9.35 10.58
C GLY A 213 8.20 9.21 11.38
N LEU A 214 7.05 9.47 10.74
CA LEU A 214 5.73 9.32 11.37
C LEU A 214 5.44 7.86 11.77
N TYR A 215 5.76 6.90 10.89
CA TYR A 215 5.53 5.49 11.15
C TYR A 215 6.42 4.95 12.27
N LEU A 216 7.68 5.38 12.33
CA LEU A 216 8.58 5.04 13.45
C LEU A 216 8.04 5.59 14.77
N ALA A 217 7.63 6.85 14.79
CA ALA A 217 7.09 7.49 16.01
C ALA A 217 5.79 6.81 16.48
N LEU A 218 4.84 6.56 15.53
CA LEU A 218 3.58 5.87 15.84
C LEU A 218 3.81 4.45 16.35
N ASN A 219 4.63 3.68 15.64
CA ASN A 219 4.82 2.28 16.00
C ASN A 219 5.66 2.14 17.27
N ALA A 220 6.59 3.07 17.56
CA ALA A 220 7.22 3.14 18.86
C ALA A 220 6.19 3.38 19.97
N ALA A 221 5.27 4.33 19.77
CA ALA A 221 4.19 4.57 20.71
C ALA A 221 3.30 3.33 20.90
N PHE A 222 3.03 2.55 19.83
CA PHE A 222 2.19 1.37 19.92
C PHE A 222 2.90 0.20 20.62
N VAL A 223 4.10 -0.17 20.19
CA VAL A 223 4.76 -1.39 20.66
C VAL A 223 5.37 -1.29 22.05
N PHE A 224 5.54 -0.05 22.56
CA PHE A 224 6.04 0.20 23.93
C PHE A 224 4.97 0.71 24.88
N ALA A 225 3.71 0.76 24.49
CA ALA A 225 2.60 1.21 25.37
C ALA A 225 2.30 0.25 26.51
N ALA A 226 2.48 -1.04 26.29
CA ALA A 226 2.21 -2.13 27.22
C ALA A 226 3.17 -3.30 26.97
N PRO A 227 3.22 -4.34 27.83
CA PRO A 227 3.92 -5.57 27.56
C PRO A 227 3.57 -6.15 26.18
N TRP A 228 4.59 -6.57 25.42
CA TRP A 228 4.41 -6.98 24.03
C TRP A 228 3.44 -8.17 23.89
N GLU A 229 3.33 -9.02 24.91
CA GLU A 229 2.44 -10.18 24.96
C GLU A 229 0.96 -9.77 24.89
N GLU A 230 0.61 -8.61 25.46
CA GLU A 230 -0.77 -8.07 25.44
C GLU A 230 -1.14 -7.47 24.10
N LEU A 231 -0.15 -6.99 23.35
CA LEU A 231 -0.31 -6.32 22.05
C LEU A 231 -0.13 -7.27 20.87
N ALA A 232 0.49 -8.43 21.10
CA ALA A 232 0.82 -9.39 20.04
C ALA A 232 -0.43 -9.99 19.39
N GLY A 233 -0.47 -9.98 18.04
CA GLY A 233 -1.56 -10.53 17.26
C GLY A 233 -2.79 -9.63 17.14
N GLN A 234 -2.82 -8.49 17.82
CA GLN A 234 -3.97 -7.59 17.84
C GLN A 234 -4.03 -6.70 16.60
N ALA A 235 -5.11 -6.77 15.84
CA ALA A 235 -5.32 -5.93 14.67
C ALA A 235 -5.56 -4.46 15.06
N GLU A 236 -6.13 -4.22 16.23
CA GLU A 236 -6.43 -2.89 16.79
C GLU A 236 -5.36 -2.41 17.79
N ILE A 237 -4.08 -2.74 17.52
CA ILE A 237 -2.95 -2.40 18.41
C ILE A 237 -2.93 -0.93 18.81
N GLY A 238 -3.30 -0.01 17.92
CA GLY A 238 -3.36 1.43 18.21
C GLY A 238 -4.35 1.76 19.33
N ARG A 239 -5.54 1.15 19.33
CA ARG A 239 -6.55 1.34 20.35
C ARG A 239 -6.08 0.82 21.70
N LEU A 240 -5.50 -0.39 21.74
CA LEU A 240 -4.97 -0.99 22.95
C LEU A 240 -3.81 -0.16 23.54
N ALA A 241 -2.91 0.32 22.69
CA ALA A 241 -1.84 1.21 23.09
C ALA A 241 -2.37 2.53 23.69
N ALA A 242 -3.36 3.15 23.05
CA ALA A 242 -3.99 4.36 23.56
C ALA A 242 -4.70 4.11 24.89
N GLN A 243 -5.37 2.96 25.04
CA GLN A 243 -6.01 2.53 26.29
C GLN A 243 -4.99 2.41 27.43
N ALA A 244 -3.85 1.78 27.17
CA ALA A 244 -2.79 1.60 28.16
C ALA A 244 -2.15 2.95 28.59
N LEU A 245 -1.95 3.89 27.64
CA LEU A 245 -1.28 5.16 27.88
C LEU A 245 -2.18 6.26 28.47
N GLY A 246 -3.48 6.21 28.22
CA GLY A 246 -4.38 7.31 28.60
C GLY A 246 -5.83 6.92 28.90
N GLY A 247 -6.12 5.61 28.99
CA GLY A 247 -7.45 5.09 29.31
C GLY A 247 -8.47 5.22 28.17
N ALA A 248 -9.74 5.04 28.50
CA ALA A 248 -10.83 4.93 27.52
C ALA A 248 -10.94 6.16 26.59
N LEU A 249 -10.82 7.37 27.12
CA LEU A 249 -10.92 8.60 26.31
C LEU A 249 -9.86 8.64 25.20
N TRP A 250 -8.62 8.22 25.48
CA TRP A 250 -7.55 8.15 24.48
C TRP A 250 -7.81 7.05 23.46
N ALA A 251 -8.27 5.89 23.92
CA ALA A 251 -8.63 4.78 23.05
C ALA A 251 -9.74 5.18 22.06
N ASP A 252 -10.83 5.79 22.54
CA ASP A 252 -11.95 6.21 21.72
C ASP A 252 -11.57 7.35 20.75
N THR A 253 -10.76 8.32 21.23
CA THR A 253 -10.28 9.42 20.39
C THR A 253 -9.40 8.91 19.26
N LEU A 254 -8.45 8.01 19.55
CA LEU A 254 -7.60 7.43 18.53
C LEU A 254 -8.39 6.53 17.57
N THR A 255 -9.33 5.74 18.08
CA THR A 255 -10.22 4.90 17.27
C THR A 255 -11.03 5.76 16.29
N ALA A 256 -11.61 6.87 16.75
CA ALA A 256 -12.34 7.80 15.89
C ALA A 256 -11.45 8.40 14.80
N LEU A 257 -10.22 8.81 15.17
CA LEU A 257 -9.24 9.33 14.21
C LEU A 257 -8.85 8.26 13.17
N ILE A 258 -8.54 7.04 13.59
CA ILE A 258 -8.21 5.93 12.69
C ILE A 258 -9.39 5.60 11.77
N ALA A 259 -10.61 5.52 12.31
CA ALA A 259 -11.82 5.26 11.51
C ALA A 259 -12.01 6.33 10.42
N LEU A 260 -11.80 7.61 10.75
CA LEU A 260 -11.86 8.71 9.79
C LEU A 260 -10.80 8.56 8.69
N VAL A 261 -9.54 8.28 9.07
CA VAL A 261 -8.42 8.07 8.13
C VAL A 261 -8.70 6.88 7.20
N LEU A 262 -9.22 5.77 7.74
CA LEU A 262 -9.56 4.60 6.95
C LEU A 262 -10.71 4.88 5.98
N ALA A 263 -11.75 5.60 6.42
CA ALA A 263 -12.84 6.01 5.55
C ALA A 263 -12.37 6.96 4.44
N ALA A 264 -11.51 7.92 4.75
CA ALA A 264 -10.88 8.79 3.76
C ALA A 264 -10.00 8.02 2.77
N SER A 265 -9.24 7.03 3.25
CA SER A 265 -8.41 6.15 2.43
C SER A 265 -9.27 5.30 1.47
N VAL A 266 -10.35 4.69 1.96
CA VAL A 266 -11.33 3.95 1.14
C VAL A 266 -11.94 4.86 0.07
N SER A 267 -12.36 6.07 0.45
CA SER A 267 -12.89 7.07 -0.47
C SER A 267 -11.89 7.43 -1.57
N ALA A 268 -10.66 7.78 -1.21
CA ALA A 268 -9.61 8.16 -2.16
C ALA A 268 -9.25 7.02 -3.12
N MET A 269 -9.11 5.78 -2.62
CA MET A 269 -8.81 4.62 -3.45
C MET A 269 -9.96 4.24 -4.38
N THR A 270 -11.23 4.42 -3.96
CA THR A 270 -12.40 4.20 -4.81
C THR A 270 -12.36 5.12 -6.03
N VAL A 271 -12.04 6.39 -5.83
CA VAL A 271 -11.93 7.38 -6.91
C VAL A 271 -10.70 7.10 -7.80
N ALA A 272 -9.54 6.88 -7.19
CA ALA A 272 -8.29 6.67 -7.94
C ALA A 272 -8.35 5.39 -8.79
N GLY A 273 -8.76 4.27 -8.20
CA GLY A 273 -8.83 2.98 -8.91
C GLY A 273 -9.82 3.01 -10.06
N SER A 274 -11.01 3.55 -9.84
CA SER A 274 -12.04 3.62 -10.89
C SER A 274 -11.60 4.47 -12.09
N ARG A 275 -10.77 5.50 -11.88
CA ARG A 275 -10.16 6.29 -12.96
C ARG A 275 -9.13 5.50 -13.77
N VAL A 276 -8.31 4.67 -13.08
CA VAL A 276 -7.36 3.78 -13.76
C VAL A 276 -8.10 2.77 -14.64
N TYR A 277 -9.18 2.16 -14.14
CA TYR A 277 -9.99 1.21 -14.92
C TYR A 277 -10.62 1.88 -16.15
N ALA A 278 -11.18 3.08 -15.97
CA ALA A 278 -11.74 3.85 -17.07
C ALA A 278 -10.68 4.22 -18.12
N ARG A 279 -9.46 4.55 -17.71
CA ARG A 279 -8.33 4.80 -18.59
C ARG A 279 -7.94 3.54 -19.37
N MET A 280 -7.79 2.39 -18.72
CA MET A 280 -7.51 1.12 -19.38
C MET A 280 -8.60 0.75 -20.40
N ALA A 281 -9.87 1.08 -20.13
CA ALA A 281 -10.96 0.90 -21.10
C ALA A 281 -10.84 1.88 -22.28
N THR A 282 -10.30 3.06 -22.08
CA THR A 282 -10.03 4.02 -23.17
C THR A 282 -8.89 3.54 -24.05
N ASP A 283 -7.84 2.98 -23.43
CA ASP A 283 -6.67 2.43 -24.13
C ASP A 283 -6.96 1.05 -24.78
N GLY A 284 -8.18 0.50 -24.58
CA GLY A 284 -8.63 -0.76 -25.20
C GLY A 284 -8.21 -2.02 -24.45
N GLU A 285 -7.62 -1.90 -23.25
CA GLU A 285 -7.22 -3.03 -22.41
C GLU A 285 -8.40 -3.61 -21.58
N LEU A 286 -9.46 -2.81 -21.38
CA LEU A 286 -10.73 -3.22 -20.79
C LEU A 286 -11.90 -2.97 -21.76
N PRO A 287 -13.04 -3.67 -21.59
CA PRO A 287 -14.24 -3.41 -22.38
C PRO A 287 -14.68 -1.95 -22.31
N ARG A 288 -15.15 -1.40 -23.45
CA ARG A 288 -15.57 0.01 -23.58
C ARG A 288 -16.63 0.44 -22.56
N LEU A 289 -17.40 -0.50 -22.02
CA LEU A 289 -18.44 -0.24 -21.01
C LEU A 289 -17.87 0.30 -19.67
N PHE A 290 -16.57 0.11 -19.40
CA PHE A 290 -15.89 0.68 -18.23
C PHE A 290 -15.42 2.12 -18.40
N ARG A 291 -15.59 2.73 -19.59
CA ARG A 291 -15.28 4.14 -19.82
C ARG A 291 -16.16 5.02 -18.95
N ALA A 292 -15.64 6.20 -18.58
CA ALA A 292 -16.41 7.18 -17.84
C ALA A 292 -17.60 7.69 -18.69
N GLN A 293 -18.79 7.68 -18.09
CA GLN A 293 -20.01 8.27 -18.66
C GLN A 293 -20.33 9.54 -17.88
N ALA A 294 -20.43 10.67 -18.57
CA ALA A 294 -20.61 11.99 -17.94
C ALA A 294 -19.57 12.28 -16.83
N GLY A 295 -18.31 11.87 -17.06
CA GLY A 295 -17.22 12.07 -16.12
C GLY A 295 -17.13 11.05 -14.96
N VAL A 296 -18.17 10.23 -14.74
CA VAL A 296 -18.22 9.27 -13.63
C VAL A 296 -18.10 7.83 -14.15
N PRO A 297 -17.06 7.07 -13.77
CA PRO A 297 -16.89 5.67 -14.19
C PRO A 297 -17.68 4.70 -13.28
N ARG A 298 -19.02 4.79 -13.29
CA ARG A 298 -19.91 4.05 -12.37
C ARG A 298 -19.67 2.54 -12.37
N LEU A 299 -19.51 1.95 -13.54
CA LEU A 299 -19.29 0.51 -13.65
C LEU A 299 -17.91 0.10 -13.11
N ALA A 300 -16.89 0.96 -13.28
CA ALA A 300 -15.58 0.74 -12.70
C ALA A 300 -15.61 0.81 -11.17
N ILE A 301 -16.38 1.76 -10.60
CA ILE A 301 -16.63 1.83 -9.15
C ILE A 301 -17.32 0.56 -8.66
N ALA A 302 -18.37 0.13 -9.34
CA ALA A 302 -19.11 -1.09 -8.98
C ALA A 302 -18.21 -2.33 -9.03
N MET A 303 -17.43 -2.51 -10.09
CA MET A 303 -16.48 -3.61 -10.23
C MET A 303 -15.45 -3.61 -9.11
N GLN A 304 -14.85 -2.44 -8.82
CA GLN A 304 -13.86 -2.32 -7.75
C GLN A 304 -14.45 -2.66 -6.39
N CYS A 305 -15.66 -2.17 -6.08
CA CYS A 305 -16.37 -2.47 -4.86
C CYS A 305 -16.67 -3.98 -4.75
N THR A 306 -17.16 -4.61 -5.81
CA THR A 306 -17.43 -6.06 -5.84
C THR A 306 -16.18 -6.89 -5.62
N LEU A 307 -15.06 -6.54 -6.27
CA LEU A 307 -13.78 -7.22 -6.06
C LEU A 307 -13.28 -7.05 -4.62
N ALA A 308 -13.38 -5.84 -4.06
CA ALA A 308 -12.99 -5.57 -2.69
C ALA A 308 -13.85 -6.35 -1.68
N LEU A 309 -15.18 -6.40 -1.87
CA LEU A 309 -16.07 -7.23 -1.06
C LEU A 309 -15.70 -8.71 -1.15
N ALA A 310 -15.50 -9.25 -2.35
CA ALA A 310 -15.13 -10.64 -2.54
C ALA A 310 -13.83 -10.98 -1.80
N LEU A 311 -12.80 -10.13 -1.90
CA LEU A 311 -11.53 -10.30 -1.20
C LEU A 311 -11.68 -10.19 0.32
N MET A 312 -12.46 -9.23 0.83
CA MET A 312 -12.69 -9.03 2.26
C MET A 312 -13.42 -10.22 2.91
N TRP A 313 -14.34 -10.85 2.19
CA TRP A 313 -15.09 -12.01 2.70
C TRP A 313 -14.38 -13.35 2.50
N SER A 314 -13.35 -13.41 1.65
CA SER A 314 -12.61 -14.65 1.33
C SER A 314 -11.26 -14.77 2.04
N ALA A 315 -10.69 -13.70 2.60
CA ALA A 315 -9.36 -13.68 3.17
C ALA A 315 -9.30 -12.99 4.54
N SER A 316 -8.34 -13.41 5.37
CA SER A 316 -8.01 -12.69 6.60
C SER A 316 -7.23 -11.41 6.28
N PHE A 317 -7.21 -10.47 7.23
CA PHE A 317 -6.42 -9.24 7.08
C PHE A 317 -4.94 -9.55 6.85
N LYS A 318 -4.36 -10.49 7.63
CA LYS A 318 -2.96 -10.93 7.51
C LYS A 318 -2.66 -11.53 6.13
N SER A 319 -3.56 -12.36 5.59
CA SER A 319 -3.43 -12.92 4.24
C SER A 319 -3.49 -11.85 3.16
N LEU A 320 -4.37 -10.84 3.32
CA LEU A 320 -4.42 -9.69 2.39
C LEU A 320 -3.11 -8.91 2.40
N LEU A 321 -2.52 -8.63 3.58
CA LEU A 321 -1.23 -7.95 3.69
C LEU A 321 -0.13 -8.69 2.92
N THR A 322 -0.04 -10.01 3.11
CA THR A 322 0.96 -10.85 2.43
C THR A 322 0.74 -10.87 0.92
N TYR A 323 -0.49 -11.14 0.48
CA TYR A 323 -0.85 -11.19 -0.94
C TYR A 323 -0.54 -9.88 -1.67
N ILE A 324 -0.97 -8.74 -1.09
CA ILE A 324 -0.76 -7.42 -1.67
C ILE A 324 0.73 -7.09 -1.70
N GLY A 325 1.39 -7.18 -0.54
CA GLY A 325 2.80 -6.81 -0.41
C GLY A 325 3.71 -7.67 -1.29
N PHE A 326 3.49 -8.99 -1.35
CA PHE A 326 4.23 -9.91 -2.22
C PHE A 326 4.09 -9.52 -3.69
N THR A 327 2.85 -9.39 -4.17
CA THR A 327 2.58 -9.17 -5.60
C THR A 327 3.04 -7.79 -6.06
N LEU A 328 2.78 -6.73 -5.28
CA LEU A 328 3.19 -5.38 -5.64
C LEU A 328 4.71 -5.21 -5.55
N ASN A 329 5.40 -5.84 -4.59
CA ASN A 329 6.85 -5.82 -4.53
C ASN A 329 7.49 -6.46 -5.78
N LEU A 330 6.93 -7.55 -6.31
CA LEU A 330 7.38 -8.15 -7.56
C LEU A 330 7.19 -7.20 -8.76
N CYS A 331 6.07 -6.48 -8.81
CA CYS A 331 5.78 -5.50 -9.84
C CYS A 331 6.78 -4.32 -9.78
N ALA A 332 7.03 -3.82 -8.57
CA ALA A 332 8.01 -2.76 -8.34
C ALA A 332 9.44 -3.21 -8.67
N ALA A 333 9.81 -4.46 -8.32
CA ALA A 333 11.11 -5.02 -8.70
C ALA A 333 11.27 -5.11 -10.21
N ALA A 334 10.25 -5.56 -10.94
CA ALA A 334 10.27 -5.55 -12.41
C ALA A 334 10.47 -4.15 -12.98
N THR A 335 9.86 -3.13 -12.37
CA THR A 335 10.04 -1.72 -12.76
C THR A 335 11.47 -1.25 -12.52
N VAL A 336 12.11 -1.64 -11.41
CA VAL A 336 13.52 -1.33 -11.13
C VAL A 336 14.46 -2.07 -12.10
N VAL A 337 14.14 -3.32 -12.49
CA VAL A 337 14.87 -4.03 -13.57
C VAL A 337 14.77 -3.25 -14.89
N GLY A 338 13.58 -2.71 -15.21
CA GLY A 338 13.40 -1.83 -16.36
C GLY A 338 14.28 -0.58 -16.30
N LEU A 339 14.40 0.06 -15.14
CA LEU A 339 15.34 1.18 -14.91
C LEU A 339 16.78 0.78 -15.20
N ILE A 340 17.23 -0.37 -14.65
CA ILE A 340 18.59 -0.87 -14.86
C ILE A 340 18.85 -1.08 -16.37
N ARG A 341 17.90 -1.70 -17.08
CA ARG A 341 18.00 -1.92 -18.53
C ARG A 341 18.20 -0.61 -19.31
N ILE A 342 17.43 0.43 -19.01
CA ILE A 342 17.60 1.74 -19.67
C ILE A 342 18.94 2.35 -19.26
N ARG A 343 19.29 2.31 -17.98
CA ARG A 343 20.57 2.87 -17.48
C ARG A 343 21.78 2.23 -18.16
N LEU A 344 21.73 0.92 -18.41
CA LEU A 344 22.81 0.21 -19.12
C LEU A 344 22.87 0.58 -20.61
N ARG A 345 21.72 0.96 -21.22
CA ARG A 345 21.65 1.39 -22.62
C ARG A 345 22.04 2.85 -22.82
N GLU A 346 21.53 3.76 -21.99
CA GLU A 346 21.72 5.20 -22.10
C GLU A 346 22.99 5.70 -21.34
N GLY A 347 23.63 4.83 -20.57
CA GLY A 347 24.84 5.15 -19.82
C GLY A 347 24.62 6.28 -18.80
N ALA A 348 25.59 7.18 -18.65
CA ALA A 348 25.57 8.26 -17.67
C ALA A 348 24.51 9.33 -17.94
N GLN A 349 23.88 9.36 -19.11
CA GLN A 349 22.82 10.33 -19.45
C GLN A 349 21.58 10.16 -18.55
N LEU A 350 21.24 8.93 -18.18
CA LEU A 350 20.20 8.67 -17.18
C LEU A 350 20.79 8.77 -15.77
N ARG A 351 20.64 9.92 -15.12
CA ARG A 351 21.14 10.12 -13.76
C ARG A 351 20.23 9.42 -12.73
N VAL A 352 20.76 8.39 -12.08
CA VAL A 352 20.11 7.67 -10.98
C VAL A 352 20.85 7.97 -9.69
N VAL A 353 20.19 8.63 -8.74
CA VAL A 353 20.79 8.93 -7.43
C VAL A 353 20.95 7.62 -6.66
N GLY A 354 22.13 7.42 -6.06
CA GLY A 354 22.45 6.18 -5.33
C GLY A 354 22.78 4.98 -6.22
N TRP A 355 23.06 5.18 -7.52
CA TRP A 355 23.51 4.10 -8.42
C TRP A 355 24.90 3.57 -8.03
N PRO A 356 25.13 2.24 -8.03
CA PRO A 356 24.15 1.16 -8.25
C PRO A 356 23.47 0.68 -6.96
N LEU A 357 23.78 1.29 -5.79
CA LEU A 357 23.39 0.77 -4.48
C LEU A 357 21.87 0.78 -4.28
N ALA A 358 21.17 1.88 -4.61
CA ALA A 358 19.74 1.98 -4.38
C ALA A 358 18.94 0.89 -5.14
N PRO A 359 19.10 0.68 -6.48
CA PRO A 359 18.42 -0.39 -7.17
C PRO A 359 18.87 -1.78 -6.69
N ALA A 360 20.14 -2.00 -6.36
CA ALA A 360 20.62 -3.27 -5.83
C ALA A 360 20.02 -3.61 -4.48
N THR A 361 20.03 -2.67 -3.53
CA THR A 361 19.43 -2.85 -2.20
C THR A 361 17.93 -3.15 -2.30
N PHE A 362 17.20 -2.40 -3.15
CA PHE A 362 15.78 -2.64 -3.37
C PHE A 362 15.52 -4.05 -3.92
N LEU A 363 16.21 -4.46 -4.97
CA LEU A 363 16.03 -5.77 -5.59
C LEU A 363 16.42 -6.92 -4.67
N LEU A 364 17.53 -6.80 -3.94
CA LEU A 364 17.95 -7.82 -2.95
C LEU A 364 16.95 -7.93 -1.81
N GLY A 365 16.44 -6.80 -1.31
CA GLY A 365 15.39 -6.79 -0.29
C GLY A 365 14.10 -7.46 -0.77
N VAL A 366 13.63 -7.11 -1.97
CA VAL A 366 12.43 -7.75 -2.55
C VAL A 366 12.66 -9.24 -2.81
N LEU A 367 13.83 -9.64 -3.31
CA LEU A 367 14.14 -11.05 -3.54
C LEU A 367 14.13 -11.84 -2.22
N TRP A 368 14.76 -11.31 -1.17
CA TRP A 368 14.77 -11.93 0.15
C TRP A 368 13.35 -12.08 0.73
N MET A 369 12.54 -11.02 0.66
CA MET A 369 11.14 -11.06 1.07
C MET A 369 10.35 -12.10 0.28
N ALA A 370 10.50 -12.13 -1.06
CA ALA A 370 9.76 -13.03 -1.92
C ALA A 370 10.11 -14.50 -1.68
N LEU A 371 11.40 -14.83 -1.56
CA LEU A 371 11.84 -16.20 -1.24
C LEU A 371 11.34 -16.65 0.13
N SER A 372 11.40 -15.77 1.13
CA SER A 372 10.89 -16.06 2.48
C SER A 372 9.37 -16.27 2.50
N ALA A 373 8.62 -15.49 1.71
CA ALA A 373 7.18 -15.64 1.59
C ALA A 373 6.79 -16.96 0.93
N VAL A 374 7.46 -17.37 -0.14
CA VAL A 374 7.18 -18.66 -0.81
C VAL A 374 7.35 -19.83 0.16
N VAL A 375 8.32 -19.76 1.08
CA VAL A 375 8.58 -20.81 2.06
C VAL A 375 7.58 -20.75 3.23
N ARG A 376 7.29 -19.58 3.76
CA ARG A 376 6.50 -19.42 5.01
C ARG A 376 5.02 -19.13 4.80
N GLN A 377 4.67 -18.56 3.66
CA GLN A 377 3.31 -18.15 3.28
C GLN A 377 3.00 -18.64 1.84
N PRO A 378 3.06 -19.99 1.61
CA PRO A 378 2.97 -20.53 0.26
C PRO A 378 1.62 -20.27 -0.42
N VAL A 379 0.54 -20.26 0.35
CA VAL A 379 -0.82 -20.03 -0.19
C VAL A 379 -0.96 -18.61 -0.75
N GLU A 380 -0.59 -17.59 0.02
CA GLU A 380 -0.66 -16.20 -0.38
C GLU A 380 0.31 -15.90 -1.54
N SER A 381 1.49 -16.48 -1.51
CA SER A 381 2.47 -16.39 -2.58
C SER A 381 1.96 -17.02 -3.88
N LEU A 382 1.29 -18.18 -3.77
CA LEU A 382 0.67 -18.85 -4.93
C LEU A 382 -0.44 -17.99 -5.53
N TRP A 383 -1.30 -17.38 -4.71
CA TRP A 383 -2.32 -16.44 -5.19
C TRP A 383 -1.70 -15.24 -5.89
N GLY A 384 -0.60 -14.69 -5.37
CA GLY A 384 0.16 -13.62 -6.01
C GLY A 384 0.69 -14.03 -7.40
N LEU A 385 1.33 -15.20 -7.50
CA LEU A 385 1.82 -15.74 -8.75
C LEU A 385 0.68 -16.09 -9.73
N ALA A 386 -0.44 -16.63 -9.22
CA ALA A 386 -1.62 -16.90 -10.03
C ALA A 386 -2.22 -15.62 -10.61
N THR A 387 -2.22 -14.52 -9.84
CA THR A 387 -2.65 -13.21 -10.34
C THR A 387 -1.75 -12.71 -11.48
N LEU A 388 -0.43 -12.87 -11.36
CA LEU A 388 0.52 -12.54 -12.42
C LEU A 388 0.27 -13.39 -13.68
N ALA A 389 0.08 -14.70 -13.52
CA ALA A 389 -0.20 -15.62 -14.62
C ALA A 389 -1.53 -15.27 -15.31
N MET A 390 -2.58 -14.97 -14.52
CA MET A 390 -3.88 -14.57 -15.04
C MET A 390 -3.78 -13.26 -15.83
N ALA A 391 -3.06 -12.27 -15.32
CA ALA A 391 -2.84 -10.99 -16.01
C ALA A 391 -2.14 -11.20 -17.38
N TRP A 392 -1.18 -12.11 -17.45
CA TRP A 392 -0.52 -12.48 -18.71
C TRP A 392 -1.48 -13.18 -19.68
N LEU A 393 -2.30 -14.13 -19.20
CA LEU A 393 -3.31 -14.82 -20.01
C LEU A 393 -4.33 -13.84 -20.57
N LEU A 394 -4.85 -12.92 -19.76
CA LEU A 394 -5.80 -11.90 -20.19
C LEU A 394 -5.21 -10.99 -21.28
N TRP A 395 -3.95 -10.59 -21.13
CA TRP A 395 -3.27 -9.84 -22.19
C TRP A 395 -3.15 -10.63 -23.48
N ARG A 396 -2.75 -11.91 -23.43
CA ARG A 396 -2.65 -12.78 -24.63
C ARG A 396 -4.00 -12.97 -25.32
N LEU A 397 -5.05 -13.25 -24.55
CA LEU A 397 -6.41 -13.39 -25.08
C LEU A 397 -6.89 -12.07 -25.70
N GLY A 398 -6.67 -10.94 -25.07
CA GLY A 398 -7.02 -9.63 -25.60
C GLY A 398 -6.35 -9.35 -26.95
N ARG A 399 -5.09 -9.74 -27.12
CA ARG A 399 -4.37 -9.61 -28.42
C ARG A 399 -4.92 -10.57 -29.48
N ALA A 400 -5.18 -11.81 -29.12
CA ALA A 400 -5.75 -12.78 -30.04
C ALA A 400 -7.13 -12.35 -30.57
N LEU A 401 -7.98 -11.80 -29.69
CA LEU A 401 -9.30 -11.28 -30.07
C LEU A 401 -9.23 -10.01 -30.94
N ARG A 402 -8.18 -9.23 -30.81
CA ARG A 402 -7.96 -8.02 -31.65
C ARG A 402 -7.31 -8.31 -32.99
N GLY A 403 -7.01 -9.58 -33.31
CA GLY A 403 -6.40 -9.98 -34.58
C GLY A 403 -4.94 -9.53 -34.76
N GLU A 404 -4.30 -9.06 -33.71
CA GLU A 404 -2.88 -8.71 -33.71
C GLU A 404 -2.04 -9.99 -33.66
N GLN A 405 -1.74 -10.56 -34.82
CA GLN A 405 -0.72 -11.61 -34.89
C GLN A 405 0.62 -11.06 -34.46
N SER A 406 1.29 -11.81 -33.59
CA SER A 406 2.63 -11.54 -33.07
C SER A 406 3.61 -11.30 -34.24
N GLY A 407 3.83 -10.04 -34.58
CA GLY A 407 5.02 -9.65 -35.34
C GLY A 407 6.23 -9.74 -34.40
N HIS A 408 7.18 -10.52 -34.79
CA HIS A 408 8.49 -10.78 -34.14
C HIS A 408 9.29 -9.53 -33.86
#